data_9a000f5c3540c65898033298eb2901de
#
_entry.id   9a000f5c3540c65898033298eb2901de
#
_cell.length_a   1.000
_cell.length_b   1.000
_cell.length_c   1.000
_cell.angle_alpha   90.00
_cell.angle_beta   90.00
_cell.angle_gamma   90.00
#
_symmetry.space_group_name_H-M   'P 1'
#
loop_
_entity.id
_entity.type
_entity.pdbx_description
1 polymer ?
#
loop_
_entity_poly.entity_id
_entity_poly.type
_entity_poly.pdbx_seq_one_letter_code
_entity_poly.pdbx_strand_id
1 'polypeptide(L)'
;MRRIALVVVLLQSLVLAALPSEGQGKVYRLGWLAPTSSATGTPQLEALRKGLADLGYVEGRNIAIEARWADGDATRLPRLARALVELKVDLICSFGTPATLAAKKATKSIPIVFGQVAFPEQSGILTSLARPGGNLTGIAFIGPEYGKRLELLREIFPKASRVVVLYNDQNIASVLAMTETQQWARKLQVTIDPLGVHDRASLDGAFDTIRRGTPDAFMTTADPVLQSYRTLIAE
;
A
#
# COMPACT_ATOMS: atom_id res chain seq x y z
N MET A 1 6.62 -73.23 3.45
CA MET A 1 6.65 -72.01 4.33
C MET A 1 7.48 -70.86 3.77
N ARG A 2 8.63 -71.05 3.14
CA ARG A 2 9.45 -69.90 2.58
C ARG A 2 8.78 -69.12 1.44
N ARG A 3 7.90 -69.73 0.64
CA ARG A 3 7.24 -69.02 -0.49
C ARG A 3 6.07 -68.09 -0.06
N ILE A 4 5.41 -68.40 1.06
CA ILE A 4 4.31 -67.58 1.60
C ILE A 4 4.85 -66.34 2.28
N ALA A 5 6.01 -66.39 2.96
CA ALA A 5 6.65 -65.22 3.57
C ALA A 5 7.11 -64.21 2.54
N LEU A 6 7.56 -64.67 1.35
CA LEU A 6 8.00 -63.74 0.29
C LEU A 6 6.84 -62.96 -0.35
N VAL A 7 5.66 -63.59 -0.48
CA VAL A 7 4.46 -62.95 -1.03
C VAL A 7 3.88 -61.91 -0.05
N VAL A 8 3.93 -62.18 1.25
CA VAL A 8 3.45 -61.24 2.28
C VAL A 8 4.36 -60.01 2.38
N VAL A 9 5.67 -60.16 2.26
CA VAL A 9 6.63 -59.02 2.25
C VAL A 9 6.47 -58.18 0.97
N LEU A 10 6.21 -58.80 -0.18
CA LEU A 10 5.94 -58.08 -1.43
C LEU A 10 4.59 -57.34 -1.41
N LEU A 11 3.57 -57.88 -0.76
CA LEU A 11 2.28 -57.21 -0.58
C LEU A 11 2.36 -56.04 0.40
N GLN A 12 3.18 -56.14 1.46
CA GLN A 12 3.40 -55.04 2.40
C GLN A 12 4.20 -53.90 1.77
N SER A 13 5.17 -54.16 0.91
CA SER A 13 5.91 -53.13 0.18
C SER A 13 5.05 -52.42 -0.89
N LEU A 14 4.06 -53.13 -1.47
CA LEU A 14 3.14 -52.53 -2.45
C LEU A 14 2.08 -51.61 -1.79
N VAL A 15 1.68 -51.93 -0.54
CA VAL A 15 0.72 -51.08 0.22
C VAL A 15 1.39 -49.81 0.75
N LEU A 16 2.71 -49.82 1.04
CA LEU A 16 3.45 -48.64 1.45
C LEU A 16 3.72 -47.66 0.28
N ALA A 17 3.67 -48.15 -0.97
CA ALA A 17 3.87 -47.31 -2.17
C ALA A 17 2.58 -46.59 -2.63
N ALA A 18 1.44 -46.90 -2.01
CA ALA A 18 0.13 -46.32 -2.32
C ALA A 18 -0.36 -45.34 -1.25
N LEU A 19 0.55 -44.71 -0.49
CA LEU A 19 0.16 -43.47 0.18
C LEU A 19 -0.16 -42.47 -0.93
N PRO A 20 -1.39 -41.87 -0.96
CA PRO A 20 -1.66 -40.82 -1.89
C PRO A 20 -0.59 -39.75 -1.62
N SER A 21 0.29 -39.53 -2.59
CA SER A 21 1.00 -38.26 -2.68
C SER A 21 -0.12 -37.24 -2.59
N GLU A 22 -0.28 -36.57 -1.46
CA GLU A 22 -1.10 -35.34 -1.41
C GLU A 22 -0.57 -34.53 -2.57
N GLY A 23 -1.35 -34.49 -3.66
CA GLY A 23 -0.96 -33.75 -4.85
C GLY A 23 -0.59 -32.38 -4.37
N GLN A 24 0.65 -31.96 -4.61
CA GLN A 24 1.11 -30.63 -4.22
C GLN A 24 0.11 -29.67 -4.81
N GLY A 25 -0.85 -29.21 -4.00
CA GLY A 25 -1.85 -28.25 -4.38
C GLY A 25 -1.12 -27.05 -4.96
N LYS A 26 -1.70 -26.37 -5.93
CA LYS A 26 -1.11 -25.19 -6.55
C LYS A 26 -0.62 -24.23 -5.45
N VAL A 27 0.67 -23.90 -5.47
CA VAL A 27 1.22 -22.81 -4.64
C VAL A 27 0.96 -21.50 -5.37
N TYR A 28 0.07 -20.69 -4.81
CA TYR A 28 -0.23 -19.36 -5.36
C TYR A 28 0.92 -18.40 -5.11
N ARG A 29 1.22 -17.54 -6.07
CA ARG A 29 2.22 -16.47 -5.94
C ARG A 29 1.54 -15.12 -5.80
N LEU A 30 1.71 -14.46 -4.67
CA LEU A 30 1.17 -13.14 -4.40
C LEU A 30 2.30 -12.12 -4.44
N GLY A 31 2.21 -11.15 -5.35
CA GLY A 31 3.10 -10.01 -5.38
C GLY A 31 2.62 -8.92 -4.41
N TRP A 32 3.47 -8.47 -3.51
CA TRP A 32 3.25 -7.29 -2.68
C TRP A 32 4.05 -6.11 -3.24
N LEU A 33 3.40 -4.98 -3.50
CA LEU A 33 4.03 -3.77 -4.01
C LEU A 33 3.70 -2.57 -3.13
N ALA A 34 4.70 -1.96 -2.51
CA ALA A 34 4.51 -0.82 -1.62
C ALA A 34 5.56 0.28 -1.84
N PRO A 35 5.19 1.57 -1.67
CA PRO A 35 6.13 2.70 -1.79
C PRO A 35 7.05 2.84 -0.57
N THR A 36 6.68 2.27 0.57
CA THR A 36 7.44 2.30 1.82
C THR A 36 8.62 1.32 1.83
N SER A 37 9.42 1.31 2.88
CA SER A 37 10.43 0.30 3.15
C SER A 37 9.84 -0.92 3.87
N SER A 38 10.56 -2.03 3.92
CA SER A 38 10.18 -3.19 4.71
C SER A 38 10.09 -2.84 6.20
N ALA A 39 10.95 -1.97 6.70
CA ALA A 39 10.95 -1.54 8.11
C ALA A 39 9.64 -0.84 8.52
N THR A 40 9.04 -0.05 7.63
CA THR A 40 7.82 0.74 7.93
C THR A 40 6.54 0.13 7.38
N GLY A 41 6.63 -0.70 6.35
CA GLY A 41 5.48 -1.34 5.69
C GLY A 41 5.19 -2.77 6.16
N THR A 42 6.05 -3.35 6.99
CA THR A 42 5.86 -4.72 7.52
C THR A 42 4.54 -4.92 8.25
N PRO A 43 4.05 -3.99 9.12
CA PRO A 43 2.76 -4.20 9.80
C PRO A 43 1.58 -4.45 8.86
N GLN A 44 1.55 -3.77 7.70
CA GLN A 44 0.48 -3.96 6.70
C GLN A 44 0.59 -5.32 6.01
N LEU A 45 1.83 -5.74 5.69
CA LEU A 45 2.07 -7.06 5.09
C LEU A 45 1.78 -8.19 6.09
N GLU A 46 2.11 -8.02 7.37
CA GLU A 46 1.78 -8.99 8.42
C GLU A 46 0.26 -9.11 8.62
N ALA A 47 -0.47 -8.01 8.58
CA ALA A 47 -1.93 -8.03 8.62
C ALA A 47 -2.52 -8.82 7.43
N LEU A 48 -1.95 -8.65 6.23
CA LEU A 48 -2.33 -9.43 5.06
C LEU A 48 -2.01 -10.93 5.26
N ARG A 49 -0.81 -11.27 5.75
CA ARG A 49 -0.41 -12.66 6.06
C ARG A 49 -1.38 -13.31 7.03
N LYS A 50 -1.73 -12.60 8.10
CA LYS A 50 -2.70 -13.10 9.08
C LYS A 50 -4.06 -13.35 8.44
N GLY A 51 -4.61 -12.38 7.69
CA GLY A 51 -5.89 -12.55 7.02
C GLY A 51 -5.90 -13.71 6.01
N LEU A 52 -4.81 -13.91 5.29
CA LEU A 52 -4.63 -15.06 4.40
C LEU A 52 -4.57 -16.38 5.17
N ALA A 53 -3.85 -16.43 6.29
CA ALA A 53 -3.76 -17.60 7.14
C ALA A 53 -5.12 -18.00 7.74
N ASP A 54 -5.93 -17.03 8.17
CA ASP A 54 -7.29 -17.23 8.67
C ASP A 54 -8.22 -17.85 7.59
N LEU A 55 -7.88 -17.63 6.30
CA LEU A 55 -8.56 -18.22 5.14
C LEU A 55 -7.91 -19.52 4.64
N GLY A 56 -6.90 -20.05 5.35
CA GLY A 56 -6.21 -21.29 5.01
C GLY A 56 -5.04 -21.14 4.04
N TYR A 57 -4.65 -19.91 3.66
CA TYR A 57 -3.45 -19.65 2.85
C TYR A 57 -2.25 -19.43 3.74
N VAL A 58 -1.34 -20.40 3.79
CA VAL A 58 -0.15 -20.40 4.65
C VAL A 58 1.11 -20.27 3.81
N GLU A 59 1.91 -19.23 4.06
CA GLU A 59 3.17 -18.99 3.36
C GLU A 59 4.12 -20.17 3.53
N GLY A 60 4.74 -20.62 2.43
CA GLY A 60 5.59 -21.81 2.37
C GLY A 60 4.83 -23.14 2.20
N ARG A 61 3.49 -23.16 2.32
CA ARG A 61 2.68 -24.35 2.08
C ARG A 61 1.87 -24.27 0.78
N ASN A 62 1.01 -23.28 0.64
CA ASN A 62 0.13 -23.12 -0.51
C ASN A 62 0.09 -21.68 -1.07
N ILE A 63 0.84 -20.76 -0.47
CA ILE A 63 1.07 -19.41 -0.98
C ILE A 63 2.53 -19.00 -0.79
N ALA A 64 3.07 -18.22 -1.75
CA ALA A 64 4.37 -17.56 -1.67
C ALA A 64 4.16 -16.06 -1.87
N ILE A 65 4.75 -15.23 -1.00
CA ILE A 65 4.62 -13.78 -1.05
C ILE A 65 5.93 -13.16 -1.55
N GLU A 66 5.85 -12.51 -2.71
CA GLU A 66 6.93 -11.80 -3.37
C GLU A 66 6.86 -10.30 -3.07
N ALA A 67 7.49 -9.87 -1.98
CA ALA A 67 7.45 -8.47 -1.57
C ALA A 67 8.44 -7.59 -2.35
N ARG A 68 7.96 -6.43 -2.79
CA ARG A 68 8.75 -5.38 -3.46
C ARG A 68 8.47 -4.05 -2.78
N TRP A 69 9.54 -3.44 -2.29
CA TRP A 69 9.54 -2.20 -1.53
C TRP A 69 10.28 -1.12 -2.31
N ALA A 70 9.67 0.05 -2.44
CA ALA A 70 10.30 1.18 -3.11
C ALA A 70 11.20 2.01 -2.19
N ASP A 71 11.18 1.75 -0.87
CA ASP A 71 12.02 2.41 0.14
C ASP A 71 11.86 3.95 0.16
N GLY A 72 10.63 4.44 -0.08
CA GLY A 72 10.33 5.87 -0.15
C GLY A 72 10.56 6.51 -1.52
N ASP A 73 11.24 5.83 -2.45
CA ASP A 73 11.50 6.32 -3.80
C ASP A 73 10.44 5.80 -4.79
N ALA A 74 9.42 6.62 -5.06
CA ALA A 74 8.34 6.28 -5.98
C ALA A 74 8.82 6.00 -7.42
N THR A 75 9.99 6.48 -7.83
CA THR A 75 10.55 6.27 -9.17
C THR A 75 10.93 4.80 -9.40
N ARG A 76 11.13 4.03 -8.34
CA ARG A 76 11.42 2.58 -8.38
C ARG A 76 10.19 1.72 -8.69
N LEU A 77 8.98 2.21 -8.38
CA LEU A 77 7.73 1.44 -8.48
C LEU A 77 7.47 0.84 -9.87
N PRO A 78 7.67 1.56 -11.00
CA PRO A 78 7.44 0.97 -12.33
C PRO A 78 8.33 -0.24 -12.61
N ARG A 79 9.60 -0.23 -12.17
CA ARG A 79 10.51 -1.36 -12.33
C ARG A 79 10.12 -2.52 -11.42
N LEU A 80 9.75 -2.24 -10.17
CA LEU A 80 9.32 -3.24 -9.20
C LEU A 80 8.01 -3.92 -9.61
N ALA A 81 7.05 -3.17 -10.16
CA ALA A 81 5.81 -3.72 -10.71
C ALA A 81 6.08 -4.66 -11.89
N ARG A 82 6.96 -4.28 -12.83
CA ARG A 82 7.37 -5.15 -13.94
C ARG A 82 8.04 -6.44 -13.46
N ALA A 83 8.90 -6.37 -12.45
CA ALA A 83 9.53 -7.55 -11.88
C ALA A 83 8.50 -8.55 -11.30
N LEU A 84 7.41 -8.09 -10.69
CA LEU A 84 6.31 -8.96 -10.26
C LEU A 84 5.59 -9.62 -11.44
N VAL A 85 5.37 -8.87 -12.53
CA VAL A 85 4.77 -9.42 -13.76
C VAL A 85 5.68 -10.49 -14.39
N GLU A 86 7.00 -10.26 -14.45
CA GLU A 86 7.99 -11.21 -14.97
C GLU A 86 8.04 -12.49 -14.12
N LEU A 87 7.86 -12.39 -12.80
CA LEU A 87 7.72 -13.52 -11.89
C LEU A 87 6.41 -14.31 -12.08
N LYS A 88 5.50 -13.82 -12.94
CA LYS A 88 4.19 -14.43 -13.21
C LYS A 88 3.41 -14.70 -11.93
N VAL A 89 3.32 -13.70 -11.06
CA VAL A 89 2.50 -13.80 -9.86
C VAL A 89 1.02 -13.96 -10.22
N ASP A 90 0.26 -14.70 -9.41
CA ASP A 90 -1.18 -14.94 -9.66
C ASP A 90 -2.03 -13.71 -9.30
N LEU A 91 -1.53 -12.85 -8.40
CA LEU A 91 -2.21 -11.66 -7.89
C LEU A 91 -1.17 -10.62 -7.46
N ILE A 92 -1.45 -9.34 -7.66
CA ILE A 92 -0.68 -8.23 -7.09
C ILE A 92 -1.52 -7.53 -6.02
N CYS A 93 -1.03 -7.50 -4.78
CA CYS A 93 -1.51 -6.59 -3.75
C CYS A 93 -0.67 -5.31 -3.79
N SER A 94 -1.29 -4.18 -4.09
CA SER A 94 -0.63 -2.87 -4.13
C SER A 94 -1.08 -1.97 -2.99
N PHE A 95 -0.15 -1.26 -2.37
CA PHE A 95 -0.42 -0.41 -1.22
C PHE A 95 -0.18 1.06 -1.56
N GLY A 96 -1.24 1.87 -1.48
CA GLY A 96 -1.21 3.28 -1.82
C GLY A 96 -1.33 3.60 -3.31
N THR A 97 -1.68 4.83 -3.61
CA THR A 97 -1.95 5.31 -4.97
C THR A 97 -0.76 5.14 -5.93
N PRO A 98 0.50 5.49 -5.58
CA PRO A 98 1.63 5.36 -6.51
C PRO A 98 1.91 3.90 -6.91
N ALA A 99 1.88 2.96 -5.94
CA ALA A 99 2.11 1.54 -6.21
C ALA A 99 0.98 0.95 -7.09
N THR A 100 -0.26 1.33 -6.82
CA THR A 100 -1.42 0.89 -7.60
C THR A 100 -1.35 1.38 -9.05
N LEU A 101 -0.96 2.63 -9.26
CA LEU A 101 -0.75 3.18 -10.61
C LEU A 101 0.38 2.45 -11.36
N ALA A 102 1.46 2.13 -10.68
CA ALA A 102 2.57 1.37 -11.26
C ALA A 102 2.14 -0.05 -11.64
N ALA A 103 1.41 -0.76 -10.77
CA ALA A 103 0.86 -2.07 -11.05
C ALA A 103 -0.14 -2.04 -12.23
N LYS A 104 -1.07 -1.05 -12.25
CA LYS A 104 -2.04 -0.85 -13.34
C LYS A 104 -1.37 -0.64 -14.69
N LYS A 105 -0.24 0.07 -14.73
CA LYS A 105 0.54 0.29 -15.96
C LYS A 105 1.30 -0.96 -16.40
N ALA A 106 1.76 -1.79 -15.43
CA ALA A 106 2.59 -2.95 -15.71
C ALA A 106 1.80 -4.15 -16.27
N THR A 107 0.53 -4.32 -15.91
CA THR A 107 -0.30 -5.45 -16.36
C THR A 107 -1.76 -5.08 -16.57
N LYS A 108 -2.41 -5.78 -17.52
CA LYS A 108 -3.85 -5.73 -17.76
C LYS A 108 -4.55 -7.06 -17.46
N SER A 109 -3.78 -8.11 -17.20
CA SER A 109 -4.27 -9.48 -17.02
C SER A 109 -4.13 -10.01 -15.60
N ILE A 110 -3.02 -9.73 -14.91
CA ILE A 110 -2.85 -10.14 -13.53
C ILE A 110 -3.81 -9.33 -12.66
N PRO A 111 -4.68 -9.97 -11.84
CA PRO A 111 -5.55 -9.26 -10.91
C PRO A 111 -4.75 -8.37 -9.95
N ILE A 112 -5.28 -7.19 -9.66
CA ILE A 112 -4.68 -6.23 -8.72
C ILE A 112 -5.69 -5.92 -7.63
N VAL A 113 -5.34 -6.23 -6.38
CA VAL A 113 -6.08 -5.80 -5.20
C VAL A 113 -5.32 -4.65 -4.54
N PHE A 114 -5.95 -3.48 -4.52
CA PHE A 114 -5.31 -2.31 -3.94
C PHE A 114 -5.85 -2.00 -2.54
N GLY A 115 -4.98 -1.47 -1.69
CA GLY A 115 -5.31 -0.92 -0.38
C GLY A 115 -4.82 0.50 -0.22
N GLN A 116 -5.48 1.27 0.64
CA GLN A 116 -5.10 2.65 0.98
C GLN A 116 -4.94 3.59 -0.24
N VAL A 117 -5.81 3.47 -1.21
CA VAL A 117 -5.89 4.39 -2.35
C VAL A 117 -6.80 5.55 -1.98
N ALA A 118 -6.35 6.78 -2.19
CA ALA A 118 -7.19 7.97 -2.12
C ALA A 118 -7.45 8.52 -3.53
N PHE A 119 -8.62 9.14 -3.70
CA PHE A 119 -9.05 9.73 -4.98
C PHE A 119 -8.96 8.75 -6.17
N PRO A 120 -9.53 7.53 -6.10
CA PRO A 120 -9.27 6.48 -7.08
C PRO A 120 -9.72 6.84 -8.50
N GLU A 121 -10.78 7.62 -8.66
CA GLU A 121 -11.25 8.11 -9.96
C GLU A 121 -10.37 9.25 -10.47
N GLN A 122 -10.15 10.27 -9.65
CA GLN A 122 -9.36 11.46 -10.00
C GLN A 122 -7.88 11.13 -10.26
N SER A 123 -7.33 10.13 -9.55
CA SER A 123 -5.97 9.64 -9.79
C SER A 123 -5.87 8.74 -11.03
N GLY A 124 -6.99 8.39 -11.66
CA GLY A 124 -7.03 7.52 -12.82
C GLY A 124 -6.83 6.04 -12.53
N ILE A 125 -6.98 5.60 -11.28
CA ILE A 125 -6.93 4.16 -10.91
C ILE A 125 -8.19 3.46 -11.40
N LEU A 126 -9.34 4.00 -11.09
CA LEU A 126 -10.65 3.48 -11.49
C LEU A 126 -11.34 4.42 -12.47
N THR A 127 -12.18 3.86 -13.32
CA THR A 127 -13.08 4.67 -14.14
C THR A 127 -14.27 5.15 -13.32
N SER A 128 -14.77 4.30 -12.41
CA SER A 128 -15.88 4.58 -11.51
C SER A 128 -15.80 3.64 -10.31
N LEU A 129 -16.21 4.13 -9.13
CA LEU A 129 -16.33 3.31 -7.91
C LEU A 129 -17.37 2.20 -8.06
N ALA A 130 -18.48 2.49 -8.73
CA ALA A 130 -19.57 1.52 -8.94
C ALA A 130 -19.17 0.42 -9.95
N ARG A 131 -18.29 0.74 -10.90
CA ARG A 131 -17.81 -0.19 -11.93
C ARG A 131 -16.31 0.04 -12.12
N PRO A 132 -15.45 -0.54 -11.28
CA PRO A 132 -14.01 -0.33 -11.31
C PRO A 132 -13.39 -0.60 -12.69
N GLY A 133 -13.91 -1.61 -13.39
CA GLY A 133 -13.42 -2.02 -14.70
C GLY A 133 -12.03 -2.66 -14.66
N GLY A 134 -11.71 -3.42 -15.73
CA GLY A 134 -10.39 -4.03 -15.87
C GLY A 134 -10.08 -5.09 -14.82
N ASN A 135 -8.80 -5.17 -14.43
CA ASN A 135 -8.25 -6.17 -13.52
C ASN A 135 -7.99 -5.62 -12.10
N LEU A 136 -8.64 -4.52 -11.71
CA LEU A 136 -8.41 -3.85 -10.42
C LEU A 136 -9.64 -3.94 -9.53
N THR A 137 -9.41 -4.22 -8.23
CA THR A 137 -10.40 -4.09 -7.15
C THR A 137 -9.68 -3.73 -5.86
N GLY A 138 -10.39 -3.26 -4.84
CA GLY A 138 -9.74 -2.95 -3.56
C GLY A 138 -10.52 -2.00 -2.68
N ILE A 139 -9.80 -1.43 -1.70
CA ILE A 139 -10.33 -0.52 -0.69
C ILE A 139 -9.74 0.86 -0.91
N ALA A 140 -10.61 1.86 -1.03
CA ALA A 140 -10.25 3.26 -1.21
C ALA A 140 -10.77 4.12 -0.06
N PHE A 141 -10.07 5.20 0.22
CA PHE A 141 -10.58 6.29 1.05
C PHE A 141 -11.51 7.18 0.22
N ILE A 142 -12.73 7.37 0.71
CA ILE A 142 -13.78 8.15 0.03
C ILE A 142 -14.31 9.18 1.01
N GLY A 143 -14.25 10.46 0.62
CA GLY A 143 -14.89 11.54 1.36
C GLY A 143 -14.07 12.80 1.50
N PRO A 144 -14.68 13.91 1.92
CA PRO A 144 -14.04 15.22 2.09
C PRO A 144 -13.23 15.26 3.40
N GLU A 145 -12.19 14.41 3.52
CA GLU A 145 -11.46 14.27 4.78
C GLU A 145 -10.63 15.51 5.14
N TYR A 146 -10.06 16.16 4.14
CA TYR A 146 -9.11 17.24 4.38
C TYR A 146 -9.79 18.53 4.81
N GLY A 147 -10.98 18.81 4.29
CA GLY A 147 -11.80 19.93 4.77
C GLY A 147 -12.18 19.75 6.24
N LYS A 148 -12.64 18.56 6.61
CA LYS A 148 -13.02 18.27 8.00
C LYS A 148 -11.82 18.31 8.96
N ARG A 149 -10.64 17.88 8.53
CA ARG A 149 -9.41 18.02 9.33
C ARG A 149 -9.06 19.47 9.59
N LEU A 150 -9.20 20.34 8.59
CA LEU A 150 -8.95 21.77 8.76
C LEU A 150 -10.00 22.43 9.66
N GLU A 151 -11.28 22.03 9.58
CA GLU A 151 -12.33 22.48 10.52
C GLU A 151 -11.96 22.09 11.95
N LEU A 152 -11.62 20.82 12.20
CA LEU A 152 -11.21 20.33 13.51
C LEU A 152 -9.98 21.08 14.05
N LEU A 153 -8.99 21.35 13.19
CA LEU A 153 -7.83 22.14 13.58
C LEU A 153 -8.26 23.54 14.07
N ARG A 154 -9.21 24.17 13.36
CA ARG A 154 -9.76 25.48 13.76
C ARG A 154 -10.58 25.43 15.06
N GLU A 155 -11.30 24.33 15.32
CA GLU A 155 -11.99 24.09 16.59
C GLU A 155 -10.99 24.02 17.76
N ILE A 156 -9.86 23.33 17.58
CA ILE A 156 -8.82 23.18 18.61
C ILE A 156 -8.00 24.48 18.76
N PHE A 157 -7.70 25.16 17.65
CA PHE A 157 -6.91 26.38 17.61
C PHE A 157 -7.70 27.50 16.91
N PRO A 158 -8.68 28.14 17.59
CA PRO A 158 -9.57 29.12 16.94
C PRO A 158 -8.87 30.34 16.35
N LYS A 159 -7.67 30.66 16.84
CA LYS A 159 -6.84 31.80 16.37
C LYS A 159 -5.89 31.41 15.23
N ALA A 160 -5.79 30.13 14.88
CA ALA A 160 -4.92 29.71 13.81
C ALA A 160 -5.38 30.30 12.46
N SER A 161 -4.55 31.12 11.87
CA SER A 161 -4.79 31.83 10.61
C SER A 161 -3.83 31.37 9.51
N ARG A 162 -2.67 30.83 9.89
CA ARG A 162 -1.63 30.37 8.98
C ARG A 162 -1.22 28.93 9.32
N VAL A 163 -1.49 28.01 8.40
CA VAL A 163 -1.27 26.56 8.57
C VAL A 163 -0.33 26.05 7.48
N VAL A 164 0.75 25.40 7.90
CA VAL A 164 1.61 24.66 6.96
C VAL A 164 0.98 23.28 6.69
N VAL A 165 1.01 22.85 5.43
CA VAL A 165 0.58 21.50 5.04
C VAL A 165 1.73 20.75 4.37
N LEU A 166 2.21 19.71 5.03
CA LEU A 166 3.18 18.78 4.44
C LEU A 166 2.42 17.81 3.52
N TYR A 167 2.84 17.72 2.27
CA TYR A 167 2.23 16.83 1.30
C TYR A 167 3.29 16.22 0.39
N ASN A 168 3.05 15.01 -0.11
CA ASN A 168 3.96 14.39 -1.07
C ASN A 168 3.65 14.91 -2.48
N ASP A 169 4.50 15.78 -3.01
CA ASP A 169 4.36 16.40 -4.32
C ASP A 169 4.56 15.43 -5.50
N GLN A 170 5.13 14.24 -5.24
CA GLN A 170 5.27 13.17 -6.23
C GLN A 170 4.11 12.15 -6.20
N ASN A 171 3.17 12.27 -5.25
CA ASN A 171 1.98 11.43 -5.17
C ASN A 171 0.73 12.21 -5.59
N ILE A 172 0.14 11.85 -6.73
CA ILE A 172 -1.06 12.51 -7.25
C ILE A 172 -2.20 12.57 -6.22
N ALA A 173 -2.38 11.56 -5.39
CA ALA A 173 -3.41 11.57 -4.35
C ALA A 173 -3.11 12.63 -3.27
N SER A 174 -1.85 12.82 -2.93
CA SER A 174 -1.42 13.86 -1.98
C SER A 174 -1.56 15.27 -2.57
N VAL A 175 -1.30 15.43 -3.86
CA VAL A 175 -1.54 16.69 -4.60
C VAL A 175 -3.03 17.01 -4.65
N LEU A 176 -3.90 16.03 -4.92
CA LEU A 176 -5.36 16.20 -4.90
C LEU A 176 -5.85 16.57 -3.49
N ALA A 177 -5.31 15.91 -2.46
CA ALA A 177 -5.59 16.23 -1.06
C ALA A 177 -5.20 17.67 -0.71
N MET A 178 -4.04 18.13 -1.20
CA MET A 178 -3.57 19.51 -1.02
C MET A 178 -4.52 20.50 -1.72
N THR A 179 -4.97 20.17 -2.93
CA THR A 179 -5.92 20.99 -3.67
C THR A 179 -7.26 21.12 -2.92
N GLU A 180 -7.79 20.01 -2.38
CA GLU A 180 -8.99 20.03 -1.55
C GLU A 180 -8.78 20.88 -0.29
N THR A 181 -7.64 20.71 0.42
CA THR A 181 -7.30 21.51 1.59
C THR A 181 -7.32 22.99 1.28
N GLN A 182 -6.74 23.43 0.16
CA GLN A 182 -6.73 24.83 -0.26
C GLN A 182 -8.13 25.38 -0.56
N GLN A 183 -9.01 24.55 -1.14
CA GLN A 183 -10.41 24.95 -1.39
C GLN A 183 -11.17 25.21 -0.09
N TRP A 184 -10.99 24.34 0.91
CA TRP A 184 -11.59 24.49 2.23
C TRP A 184 -10.97 25.65 3.02
N ALA A 185 -9.67 25.85 2.92
CA ALA A 185 -8.96 26.96 3.57
C ALA A 185 -9.52 28.31 3.18
N ARG A 186 -9.87 28.51 1.89
CA ARG A 186 -10.53 29.75 1.41
C ARG A 186 -11.87 29.97 2.10
N LYS A 187 -12.69 28.90 2.27
CA LYS A 187 -13.99 28.98 2.95
C LYS A 187 -13.84 29.30 4.44
N LEU A 188 -12.79 28.76 5.06
CA LEU A 188 -12.49 28.93 6.48
C LEU A 188 -11.63 30.16 6.78
N GLN A 189 -11.25 30.94 5.76
CA GLN A 189 -10.37 32.10 5.88
C GLN A 189 -9.02 31.77 6.57
N VAL A 190 -8.43 30.63 6.19
CA VAL A 190 -7.10 30.19 6.65
C VAL A 190 -6.12 30.26 5.50
N THR A 191 -4.93 30.78 5.77
CA THR A 191 -3.82 30.76 4.82
C THR A 191 -3.12 29.41 4.91
N ILE A 192 -2.93 28.74 3.77
CA ILE A 192 -2.19 27.48 3.69
C ILE A 192 -0.84 27.73 3.02
N ASP A 193 0.22 27.30 3.71
CA ASP A 193 1.58 27.25 3.16
C ASP A 193 1.90 25.77 2.81
N PRO A 194 1.86 25.38 1.52
CA PRO A 194 2.15 24.01 1.12
C PRO A 194 3.66 23.75 1.12
N LEU A 195 4.11 22.65 1.73
CA LEU A 195 5.49 22.20 1.68
C LEU A 195 5.55 20.77 1.11
N GLY A 196 6.20 20.64 -0.07
CA GLY A 196 6.40 19.36 -0.74
C GLY A 196 7.43 18.50 0.00
N VAL A 197 7.08 17.26 0.29
CA VAL A 197 7.94 16.29 1.00
C VAL A 197 7.80 14.94 0.34
N HIS A 198 8.89 14.44 -0.26
CA HIS A 198 8.90 13.13 -0.92
C HIS A 198 10.04 12.22 -0.47
N ASP A 199 11.00 12.78 0.30
CA ASP A 199 12.12 12.07 0.90
C ASP A 199 12.55 12.72 2.23
N ARG A 200 13.62 12.19 2.83
CA ARG A 200 14.16 12.70 4.08
C ARG A 200 14.72 14.12 3.92
N ALA A 201 15.41 14.43 2.85
CA ALA A 201 16.04 15.74 2.65
C ALA A 201 14.98 16.84 2.52
N SER A 202 13.93 16.62 1.73
CA SER A 202 12.80 17.53 1.60
C SER A 202 12.03 17.71 2.91
N LEU A 203 11.93 16.66 3.75
CA LEU A 203 11.33 16.77 5.08
C LEU A 203 12.15 17.66 6.01
N ASP A 204 13.49 17.47 6.05
CA ASP A 204 14.38 18.31 6.86
C ASP A 204 14.30 19.79 6.42
N GLY A 205 14.26 20.06 5.11
CA GLY A 205 14.06 21.40 4.56
C GLY A 205 12.69 22.01 4.92
N ALA A 206 11.63 21.18 4.96
CA ALA A 206 10.32 21.60 5.39
C ALA A 206 10.32 22.02 6.87
N PHE A 207 10.98 21.25 7.75
CA PHE A 207 11.12 21.61 9.16
C PHE A 207 11.92 22.89 9.37
N ASP A 208 12.97 23.11 8.58
CA ASP A 208 13.71 24.38 8.62
C ASP A 208 12.83 25.56 8.22
N THR A 209 11.95 25.37 7.26
CA THR A 209 10.99 26.39 6.83
C THR A 209 9.94 26.66 7.91
N ILE A 210 9.39 25.61 8.55
CA ILE A 210 8.44 25.70 9.65
C ILE A 210 9.07 26.48 10.83
N ARG A 211 10.27 26.12 11.24
CA ARG A 211 10.99 26.77 12.35
C ARG A 211 11.23 28.26 12.11
N ARG A 212 11.57 28.64 10.87
CA ARG A 212 11.79 30.06 10.50
C ARG A 212 10.50 30.84 10.34
N GLY A 213 9.46 30.16 9.81
CA GLY A 213 8.20 30.81 9.44
C GLY A 213 7.20 30.96 10.57
N THR A 214 7.38 30.26 11.70
CA THR A 214 6.50 30.27 12.89
C THR A 214 5.00 30.22 12.53
N PRO A 215 4.52 29.18 11.80
CA PRO A 215 3.10 29.03 11.53
C PRO A 215 2.32 28.75 12.82
N ASP A 216 1.01 29.04 12.82
CA ASP A 216 0.16 28.77 13.97
C ASP A 216 -0.05 27.27 14.21
N ALA A 217 -0.02 26.47 13.12
CA ALA A 217 -0.13 25.02 13.16
C ALA A 217 0.46 24.41 11.90
N PHE A 218 0.69 23.10 11.93
CA PHE A 218 0.95 22.32 10.72
C PHE A 218 0.11 21.04 10.70
N MET A 219 -0.13 20.52 9.51
CA MET A 219 -0.81 19.25 9.29
C MET A 219 -0.17 18.49 8.12
N THR A 220 -0.49 17.22 7.98
CA THR A 220 0.01 16.38 6.88
C THR A 220 -1.12 15.81 6.06
N THR A 221 -0.89 15.62 4.76
CA THR A 221 -1.76 14.76 3.96
C THR A 221 -1.52 13.29 4.31
N ALA A 222 -2.52 12.42 4.08
CA ALA A 222 -2.35 10.98 4.21
C ALA A 222 -1.50 10.47 3.04
N ASP A 223 -0.24 10.13 3.33
CA ASP A 223 0.72 9.65 2.35
C ASP A 223 1.61 8.57 2.97
N PRO A 224 1.90 7.44 2.26
CA PRO A 224 2.73 6.38 2.80
C PRO A 224 4.16 6.82 3.16
N VAL A 225 4.76 7.75 2.39
CA VAL A 225 6.09 8.27 2.68
C VAL A 225 6.07 9.15 3.93
N LEU A 226 5.12 10.09 4.03
CA LEU A 226 4.94 10.89 5.25
C LEU A 226 4.65 10.01 6.47
N GLN A 227 3.84 8.96 6.30
CA GLN A 227 3.56 8.01 7.36
C GLN A 227 4.83 7.26 7.82
N SER A 228 5.79 7.01 6.94
CA SER A 228 7.06 6.39 7.31
C SER A 228 7.92 7.28 8.22
N TYR A 229 7.73 8.60 8.12
CA TYR A 229 8.41 9.60 8.96
C TYR A 229 7.57 10.07 10.15
N ARG A 230 6.45 9.39 10.48
CA ARG A 230 5.50 9.84 11.51
C ARG A 230 6.12 10.16 12.88
N THR A 231 7.10 9.36 13.32
CA THR A 231 7.80 9.60 14.60
C THR A 231 8.55 10.91 14.55
N LEU A 232 9.34 11.14 13.49
CA LEU A 232 10.09 12.36 13.30
C LEU A 232 9.19 13.60 13.12
N ILE A 233 8.01 13.42 12.53
CA ILE A 233 7.04 14.51 12.34
C ILE A 233 6.35 14.87 13.66
N ALA A 234 6.23 13.92 14.61
CA ALA A 234 5.57 14.11 15.89
C ALA A 234 6.51 14.68 16.99
N GLU A 235 7.82 14.55 16.83
CA GLU A 235 8.86 15.12 17.72
C GLU A 235 9.11 16.61 17.44
#